data_4e9e145c40722bfe92d5144e4856ad36
#
_entry.id   4e9e145c40722bfe92d5144e4856ad36
#
_cell.length_a   1.000
_cell.length_b   1.000
_cell.length_c   1.000
_cell.angle_alpha   90.00
_cell.angle_beta   90.00
_cell.angle_gamma   90.00
#
_symmetry.space_group_name_H-M   'P 1'
#
loop_
_entity.id
_entity.type
_entity.pdbx_description
1 polymer ?
#
loop_
_entity_poly.entity_id
_entity_poly.type
_entity_poly.pdbx_seq_one_letter_code
_entity_poly.pdbx_strand_id
1 'polypeptide(L)'
;MSSKLLEGKVGVVVGVANKRSIAFAIAKAWHEAGAKLIFNYQGERLKDGVLKLIHENFGEDVPVYDLDVSSDESVNAFFERVRQHTDKVDCLLHSVAFAPKEALGGSFLETGREAFKISLDISAYSLVALSRAVEPMMSDNGSILAMSYLGSEKVVPNYNLMGVSKAALEACTRYLAY
;
A
#
# COMPACT_ATOMS: atom_id res chain seq x y z
N MET A 1 -24.71 6.36 22.41
CA MET A 1 -23.78 5.41 21.75
C MET A 1 -22.53 6.18 21.40
N SER A 2 -21.37 5.76 21.87
CA SER A 2 -20.10 6.41 21.45
C SER A 2 -19.93 6.19 19.96
N SER A 3 -19.78 7.26 19.16
CA SER A 3 -19.44 7.15 17.73
C SER A 3 -18.09 6.43 17.61
N LYS A 4 -17.97 5.54 16.64
CA LYS A 4 -16.69 4.91 16.35
C LYS A 4 -15.73 5.96 15.78
N LEU A 5 -14.42 5.86 16.09
CA LEU A 5 -13.40 6.86 15.75
C LEU A 5 -13.36 7.18 14.23
N LEU A 6 -13.58 6.18 13.38
CA LEU A 6 -13.55 6.30 11.92
C LEU A 6 -14.93 6.12 11.27
N GLU A 7 -16.01 6.34 12.03
CA GLU A 7 -17.35 6.25 11.48
C GLU A 7 -17.58 7.27 10.37
N GLY A 8 -18.07 6.81 9.22
CA GLY A 8 -18.26 7.64 8.01
C GLY A 8 -16.99 7.93 7.21
N LYS A 9 -15.83 7.44 7.65
CA LYS A 9 -14.55 7.58 6.93
C LYS A 9 -14.38 6.49 5.89
N VAL A 10 -13.68 6.81 4.79
CA VAL A 10 -13.33 5.88 3.72
C VAL A 10 -11.82 5.68 3.69
N GLY A 11 -11.40 4.42 3.77
CA GLY A 11 -10.00 4.01 3.68
C GLY A 11 -9.73 3.17 2.43
N VAL A 12 -8.67 3.50 1.72
CA VAL A 12 -8.10 2.67 0.64
C VAL A 12 -6.89 1.92 1.18
N VAL A 13 -6.91 0.60 1.07
CA VAL A 13 -5.87 -0.28 1.64
C VAL A 13 -5.13 -0.99 0.51
N VAL A 14 -3.86 -0.65 0.33
CA VAL A 14 -3.00 -1.23 -0.70
C VAL A 14 -1.95 -2.14 -0.06
N GLY A 15 -1.96 -3.44 -0.46
CA GLY A 15 -0.94 -4.40 -0.07
C GLY A 15 -1.39 -5.56 0.81
N VAL A 16 -2.69 -5.88 0.85
CA VAL A 16 -3.16 -7.13 1.48
C VAL A 16 -2.92 -8.30 0.54
N ALA A 17 -2.10 -9.25 0.95
CA ALA A 17 -1.86 -10.50 0.21
C ALA A 17 -2.40 -11.74 0.94
N ASN A 18 -2.45 -11.72 2.28
CA ASN A 18 -2.93 -12.82 3.12
C ASN A 18 -3.19 -12.34 4.56
N LYS A 19 -3.67 -13.23 5.44
CA LYS A 19 -3.96 -12.94 6.87
C LYS A 19 -2.75 -12.45 7.70
N ARG A 20 -1.53 -12.67 7.23
CA ARG A 20 -0.29 -12.23 7.91
C ARG A 20 0.22 -10.88 7.43
N SER A 21 -0.42 -10.30 6.40
CA SER A 21 -0.08 -8.96 5.93
C SER A 21 -0.34 -7.93 7.03
N ILE A 22 0.61 -7.03 7.26
CA ILE A 22 0.42 -5.91 8.19
C ILE A 22 -0.77 -5.05 7.75
N ALA A 23 -0.93 -4.85 6.42
CA ALA A 23 -2.09 -4.17 5.85
C ALA A 23 -3.43 -4.80 6.28
N PHE A 24 -3.50 -6.13 6.39
CA PHE A 24 -4.72 -6.80 6.86
C PHE A 24 -5.04 -6.45 8.31
N ALA A 25 -4.05 -6.42 9.19
CA ALA A 25 -4.25 -6.05 10.60
C ALA A 25 -4.68 -4.58 10.75
N ILE A 26 -4.08 -3.67 9.98
CA ILE A 26 -4.46 -2.25 9.96
C ILE A 26 -5.88 -2.09 9.42
N ALA A 27 -6.21 -2.74 8.32
CA ALA A 27 -7.56 -2.72 7.74
C ALA A 27 -8.61 -3.20 8.74
N LYS A 28 -8.31 -4.28 9.48
CA LYS A 28 -9.21 -4.79 10.52
C LYS A 28 -9.45 -3.74 11.62
N ALA A 29 -8.40 -3.09 12.10
CA ALA A 29 -8.53 -2.03 13.09
C ALA A 29 -9.33 -0.83 12.57
N TRP A 30 -9.14 -0.42 11.30
CA TRP A 30 -9.94 0.65 10.69
C TRP A 30 -11.41 0.27 10.54
N HIS A 31 -11.68 -0.96 10.11
CA HIS A 31 -13.03 -1.48 9.97
C HIS A 31 -13.76 -1.54 11.33
N GLU A 32 -13.11 -2.06 12.37
CA GLU A 32 -13.63 -2.09 13.74
C GLU A 32 -13.88 -0.68 14.29
N ALA A 33 -13.06 0.31 13.88
CA ALA A 33 -13.24 1.72 14.19
C ALA A 33 -14.35 2.41 13.35
N GLY A 34 -14.98 1.70 12.40
CA GLY A 34 -16.15 2.15 11.64
C GLY A 34 -15.86 2.65 10.24
N ALA A 35 -14.63 2.56 9.73
CA ALA A 35 -14.30 2.95 8.36
C ALA A 35 -14.93 2.00 7.33
N LYS A 36 -15.34 2.55 6.20
CA LYS A 36 -15.60 1.81 4.96
C LYS A 36 -14.29 1.61 4.23
N LEU A 37 -14.03 0.42 3.70
CA LEU A 37 -12.73 0.08 3.11
C LEU A 37 -12.86 -0.34 1.66
N ILE A 38 -11.84 0.01 0.88
CA ILE A 38 -11.65 -0.44 -0.50
C ILE A 38 -10.25 -1.06 -0.58
N PHE A 39 -10.13 -2.21 -1.24
CA PHE A 39 -8.90 -2.99 -1.28
C PHE A 39 -8.41 -3.21 -2.70
N ASN A 40 -7.15 -3.64 -2.80
CA ASN A 40 -6.61 -4.19 -4.03
C ASN A 40 -6.17 -5.65 -3.88
N TYR A 41 -6.06 -6.31 -5.03
CA TYR A 41 -5.21 -7.47 -5.24
C TYR A 41 -4.21 -7.16 -6.37
N GLN A 42 -3.14 -7.94 -6.50
CA GLN A 42 -2.19 -7.81 -7.60
C GLN A 42 -2.21 -9.05 -8.48
N GLY A 43 -2.75 -8.91 -9.67
CA GLY A 43 -2.80 -9.94 -10.71
C GLY A 43 -3.62 -11.18 -10.35
N GLU A 44 -3.91 -11.98 -11.36
CA GLU A 44 -4.81 -13.15 -11.25
C GLU A 44 -4.36 -14.18 -10.19
N ARG A 45 -3.05 -14.31 -9.97
CA ARG A 45 -2.51 -15.28 -8.99
C ARG A 45 -2.97 -15.01 -7.55
N LEU A 46 -3.16 -13.77 -7.16
CA LEU A 46 -3.56 -13.40 -5.81
C LEU A 46 -5.06 -13.12 -5.68
N LYS A 47 -5.74 -12.89 -6.77
CA LYS A 47 -7.14 -12.47 -6.86
C LYS A 47 -8.08 -13.28 -5.97
N ASP A 48 -8.23 -14.57 -6.26
CA ASP A 48 -9.23 -15.40 -5.56
C ASP A 48 -8.94 -15.50 -4.05
N GLY A 49 -7.66 -15.61 -3.69
CA GLY A 49 -7.26 -15.67 -2.28
C GLY A 49 -7.51 -14.37 -1.52
N VAL A 50 -7.26 -13.22 -2.16
CA VAL A 50 -7.51 -11.91 -1.56
C VAL A 50 -9.00 -11.61 -1.52
N LEU A 51 -9.76 -11.83 -2.60
CA LEU A 51 -11.21 -11.67 -2.63
C LEU A 51 -11.89 -12.47 -1.51
N LYS A 52 -11.59 -13.77 -1.42
CA LYS A 52 -12.11 -14.62 -0.36
C LYS A 52 -11.78 -14.07 1.03
N LEU A 53 -10.51 -13.71 1.26
CA LEU A 53 -10.05 -13.17 2.54
C LEU A 53 -10.80 -11.89 2.93
N ILE A 54 -10.95 -10.96 1.99
CA ILE A 54 -11.59 -9.67 2.25
C ILE A 54 -13.08 -9.87 2.50
N HIS A 55 -13.78 -10.61 1.65
CA HIS A 55 -15.22 -10.82 1.79
C HIS A 55 -15.59 -11.58 3.08
N GLU A 56 -14.82 -12.59 3.47
CA GLU A 56 -15.02 -13.31 4.74
C GLU A 56 -14.83 -12.45 6.00
N ASN A 57 -14.02 -11.36 5.94
CA ASN A 57 -13.67 -10.61 7.15
C ASN A 57 -14.25 -9.19 7.20
N PHE A 58 -14.64 -8.61 6.05
CA PHE A 58 -15.11 -7.23 5.95
C PHE A 58 -16.50 -7.09 5.32
N GLY A 59 -17.01 -8.15 4.67
CA GLY A 59 -18.32 -8.18 4.02
C GLY A 59 -18.25 -8.48 2.53
N GLU A 60 -19.28 -9.15 2.00
CA GLU A 60 -19.34 -9.61 0.61
C GLU A 60 -19.36 -8.45 -0.42
N ASP A 61 -19.88 -7.29 -0.02
CA ASP A 61 -20.02 -6.11 -0.87
C ASP A 61 -18.77 -5.19 -0.83
N VAL A 62 -17.72 -5.54 -0.10
CA VAL A 62 -16.53 -4.71 0.03
C VAL A 62 -15.76 -4.70 -1.30
N PRO A 63 -15.49 -3.50 -1.88
CA PRO A 63 -14.81 -3.39 -3.17
C PRO A 63 -13.35 -3.85 -3.11
N VAL A 64 -12.97 -4.70 -4.08
CA VAL A 64 -11.60 -5.20 -4.25
C VAL A 64 -11.26 -5.20 -5.73
N TYR A 65 -10.20 -4.49 -6.15
CA TYR A 65 -9.84 -4.33 -7.56
C TYR A 65 -8.39 -4.69 -7.83
N ASP A 66 -8.09 -4.99 -9.08
CA ASP A 66 -6.71 -5.21 -9.51
C ASP A 66 -5.91 -3.90 -9.43
N LEU A 67 -4.66 -4.01 -8.98
CA LEU A 67 -3.71 -2.90 -8.94
C LEU A 67 -2.29 -3.43 -9.01
N ASP A 68 -1.58 -3.08 -10.08
CA ASP A 68 -0.14 -3.17 -10.18
C ASP A 68 0.46 -1.76 -9.99
N VAL A 69 1.15 -1.56 -8.89
CA VAL A 69 1.75 -0.26 -8.53
C VAL A 69 2.94 0.12 -9.40
N SER A 70 3.43 -0.77 -10.25
CA SER A 70 4.50 -0.50 -11.23
C SER A 70 3.97 0.03 -12.56
N SER A 71 2.66 0.20 -12.71
CA SER A 71 2.01 0.74 -13.92
C SER A 71 1.13 1.93 -13.58
N ASP A 72 1.43 3.09 -14.16
CA ASP A 72 0.62 4.30 -14.02
C ASP A 72 -0.80 4.08 -14.57
N GLU A 73 -0.96 3.28 -15.65
CA GLU A 73 -2.28 2.93 -16.19
C GLU A 73 -3.10 2.11 -15.19
N SER A 74 -2.46 1.13 -14.52
CA SER A 74 -3.12 0.32 -13.49
C SER A 74 -3.51 1.16 -12.28
N VAL A 75 -2.64 2.06 -11.83
CA VAL A 75 -2.92 3.00 -10.74
C VAL A 75 -4.12 3.88 -11.07
N ASN A 76 -4.14 4.48 -12.26
CA ASN A 76 -5.25 5.33 -12.69
C ASN A 76 -6.56 4.54 -12.80
N ALA A 77 -6.54 3.34 -13.42
CA ALA A 77 -7.71 2.49 -13.54
C ALA A 77 -8.27 2.06 -12.16
N PHE A 78 -7.40 1.77 -11.20
CA PHE A 78 -7.80 1.46 -9.83
C PHE A 78 -8.54 2.63 -9.19
N PHE A 79 -8.03 3.86 -9.26
CA PHE A 79 -8.69 5.01 -8.66
C PHE A 79 -9.96 5.42 -9.41
N GLU A 80 -10.09 5.15 -10.71
CA GLU A 80 -11.38 5.27 -11.41
C GLU A 80 -12.44 4.32 -10.84
N ARG A 81 -12.04 3.11 -10.42
CA ARG A 81 -12.94 2.18 -9.70
C ARG A 81 -13.27 2.67 -8.29
N VAL A 82 -12.30 3.23 -7.58
CA VAL A 82 -12.54 3.82 -6.25
C VAL A 82 -13.59 4.93 -6.33
N ARG A 83 -13.53 5.81 -7.35
CA ARG A 83 -14.51 6.89 -7.59
C ARG A 83 -15.94 6.42 -7.79
N GLN A 84 -16.15 5.17 -8.21
CA GLN A 84 -17.50 4.60 -8.33
C GLN A 84 -18.18 4.34 -6.98
N HIS A 85 -17.42 4.34 -5.87
CA HIS A 85 -17.90 4.08 -4.52
C HIS A 85 -17.85 5.30 -3.60
N THR A 86 -17.01 6.28 -3.90
CA THR A 86 -16.84 7.46 -3.05
C THR A 86 -16.23 8.63 -3.81
N ASP A 87 -16.65 9.83 -3.46
CA ASP A 87 -16.03 11.08 -3.93
C ASP A 87 -14.86 11.51 -3.02
N LYS A 88 -14.74 10.92 -1.82
CA LYS A 88 -13.73 11.30 -0.82
C LYS A 88 -13.04 10.08 -0.22
N VAL A 89 -11.73 10.16 -0.11
CA VAL A 89 -10.86 9.21 0.60
C VAL A 89 -10.28 9.91 1.84
N ASP A 90 -10.46 9.34 3.01
CA ASP A 90 -9.94 9.87 4.27
C ASP A 90 -8.59 9.26 4.65
N CYS A 91 -8.36 8.00 4.27
CA CYS A 91 -7.13 7.29 4.60
C CYS A 91 -6.65 6.47 3.39
N LEU A 92 -5.37 6.60 3.05
CA LEU A 92 -4.69 5.70 2.12
C LEU A 92 -3.59 4.96 2.87
N LEU A 93 -3.60 3.62 2.83
CA LEU A 93 -2.51 2.79 3.32
C LEU A 93 -1.66 2.28 2.17
N HIS A 94 -0.40 2.68 2.13
CA HIS A 94 0.63 2.11 1.28
C HIS A 94 1.42 1.04 2.06
N SER A 95 1.15 -0.23 1.79
CA SER A 95 1.82 -1.37 2.43
C SER A 95 2.38 -2.34 1.38
N VAL A 96 3.06 -1.77 0.38
CA VAL A 96 3.68 -2.49 -0.73
C VAL A 96 5.20 -2.39 -0.62
N ALA A 97 5.89 -3.48 -0.90
CA ALA A 97 7.33 -3.51 -1.07
C ALA A 97 7.73 -4.76 -1.88
N PHE A 98 8.71 -4.60 -2.74
CA PHE A 98 9.28 -5.70 -3.51
C PHE A 98 10.76 -5.44 -3.78
N ALA A 99 11.56 -6.49 -3.67
CA ALA A 99 12.89 -6.56 -4.22
C ALA A 99 13.13 -7.98 -4.78
N PRO A 100 13.84 -8.13 -5.89
CA PRO A 100 14.26 -9.44 -6.36
C PRO A 100 15.04 -10.19 -5.29
N LYS A 101 14.82 -11.51 -5.17
CA LYS A 101 15.36 -12.33 -4.09
C LYS A 101 16.88 -12.25 -3.97
N GLU A 102 17.56 -12.20 -5.12
CA GLU A 102 19.02 -12.08 -5.23
C GLU A 102 19.56 -10.76 -4.65
N ALA A 103 18.75 -9.72 -4.55
CA ALA A 103 19.13 -8.42 -4.00
C ALA A 103 18.87 -8.29 -2.49
N LEU A 104 18.32 -9.32 -1.84
CA LEU A 104 18.04 -9.35 -0.39
C LEU A 104 19.13 -10.04 0.42
N GLY A 105 19.99 -10.85 -0.21
CA GLY A 105 21.06 -11.58 0.46
C GLY A 105 22.41 -11.36 -0.20
N GLY A 106 23.48 -11.98 0.33
CA GLY A 106 24.82 -11.86 -0.21
C GLY A 106 25.47 -10.49 -0.01
N SER A 107 26.46 -10.17 -0.84
CA SER A 107 27.15 -8.88 -0.81
C SER A 107 26.29 -7.79 -1.45
N PHE A 108 26.14 -6.67 -0.77
CA PHE A 108 25.44 -5.51 -1.32
C PHE A 108 26.13 -4.95 -2.60
N LEU A 109 27.43 -5.12 -2.72
CA LEU A 109 28.20 -4.71 -3.90
C LEU A 109 27.78 -5.45 -5.19
N GLU A 110 27.16 -6.62 -5.05
CA GLU A 110 26.67 -7.42 -6.18
C GLU A 110 25.26 -7.04 -6.63
N THR A 111 24.65 -6.03 -6.00
CA THR A 111 23.31 -5.55 -6.37
C THR A 111 23.29 -5.05 -7.81
N GLY A 112 22.56 -5.76 -8.67
CA GLY A 112 22.40 -5.42 -10.08
C GLY A 112 21.56 -4.15 -10.30
N ARG A 113 21.87 -3.41 -11.37
CA ARG A 113 21.17 -2.15 -11.73
C ARG A 113 19.66 -2.35 -11.89
N GLU A 114 19.22 -3.44 -12.53
CA GLU A 114 17.80 -3.71 -12.77
C GLU A 114 17.07 -4.05 -11.46
N ALA A 115 17.69 -4.85 -10.58
CA ALA A 115 17.14 -5.12 -9.27
C ALA A 115 16.96 -3.82 -8.45
N PHE A 116 17.94 -2.91 -8.55
CA PHE A 116 17.89 -1.60 -7.89
C PHE A 116 16.72 -0.74 -8.41
N LYS A 117 16.55 -0.65 -9.73
CA LYS A 117 15.43 0.08 -10.36
C LYS A 117 14.07 -0.48 -9.91
N ILE A 118 13.87 -1.78 -10.08
CA ILE A 118 12.62 -2.46 -9.73
C ILE A 118 12.27 -2.28 -8.25
N SER A 119 13.26 -2.41 -7.37
CA SER A 119 13.02 -2.28 -5.94
C SER A 119 12.61 -0.86 -5.54
N LEU A 120 13.28 0.16 -6.07
CA LEU A 120 12.94 1.56 -5.79
C LEU A 120 11.61 1.95 -6.43
N ASP A 121 11.33 1.51 -7.64
CA ASP A 121 10.07 1.76 -8.32
C ASP A 121 8.89 1.23 -7.51
N ILE A 122 8.89 -0.07 -7.22
CA ILE A 122 7.77 -0.71 -6.50
C ILE A 122 7.70 -0.31 -5.02
N SER A 123 8.85 -0.14 -4.34
CA SER A 123 8.86 0.03 -2.88
C SER A 123 8.91 1.48 -2.40
N ALA A 124 9.22 2.44 -3.28
CA ALA A 124 9.31 3.86 -2.93
C ALA A 124 8.49 4.75 -3.88
N TYR A 125 8.74 4.68 -5.20
CA TYR A 125 8.03 5.54 -6.17
C TYR A 125 6.53 5.26 -6.19
N SER A 126 6.10 4.03 -5.99
CA SER A 126 4.68 3.68 -5.93
C SER A 126 3.89 4.49 -4.89
N LEU A 127 4.52 4.94 -3.78
CA LEU A 127 3.88 5.87 -2.85
C LEU A 127 3.57 7.21 -3.53
N VAL A 128 4.49 7.73 -4.34
CA VAL A 128 4.30 8.99 -5.08
C VAL A 128 3.19 8.84 -6.12
N ALA A 129 3.19 7.73 -6.87
CA ALA A 129 2.17 7.43 -7.88
C ALA A 129 0.77 7.31 -7.26
N LEU A 130 0.64 6.55 -6.17
CA LEU A 130 -0.63 6.40 -5.45
C LEU A 130 -1.09 7.71 -4.81
N SER A 131 -0.17 8.50 -4.24
CA SER A 131 -0.49 9.81 -3.65
C SER A 131 -1.02 10.78 -4.70
N ARG A 132 -0.38 10.83 -5.87
CA ARG A 132 -0.83 11.65 -7.02
C ARG A 132 -2.23 11.26 -7.47
N ALA A 133 -2.51 9.96 -7.56
CA ALA A 133 -3.79 9.46 -8.05
C ALA A 133 -4.94 9.68 -7.05
N VAL A 134 -4.66 9.61 -5.75
CA VAL A 134 -5.67 9.81 -4.69
C VAL A 134 -5.86 11.28 -4.32
N GLU A 135 -4.87 12.14 -4.53
CA GLU A 135 -4.88 13.55 -4.11
C GLU A 135 -6.19 14.28 -4.49
N PRO A 136 -6.73 14.17 -5.72
CA PRO A 136 -7.97 14.86 -6.09
C PRO A 136 -9.22 14.38 -5.32
N MET A 137 -9.10 13.25 -4.61
CA MET A 137 -10.17 12.64 -3.81
C MET A 137 -9.90 12.74 -2.30
N MET A 138 -8.73 13.21 -1.89
CA MET A 138 -8.41 13.30 -0.45
C MET A 138 -9.33 14.29 0.25
N SER A 139 -9.84 13.89 1.41
CA SER A 139 -10.57 14.83 2.29
C SER A 139 -9.59 15.83 2.92
N ASP A 140 -10.08 17.01 3.32
CA ASP A 140 -9.26 18.08 3.93
C ASP A 140 -8.43 17.62 5.15
N ASN A 141 -8.91 16.61 5.86
CA ASN A 141 -8.25 15.98 7.00
C ASN A 141 -7.83 14.54 6.70
N GLY A 142 -7.60 14.24 5.43
CA GLY A 142 -7.15 12.93 5.01
C GLY A 142 -5.70 12.64 5.40
N SER A 143 -5.35 11.36 5.44
CA SER A 143 -3.99 10.93 5.75
C SER A 143 -3.51 9.80 4.84
N ILE A 144 -2.22 9.80 4.53
CA ILE A 144 -1.54 8.73 3.79
C ILE A 144 -0.52 8.09 4.72
N LEU A 145 -0.64 6.78 4.92
CA LEU A 145 0.29 5.99 5.73
C LEU A 145 1.15 5.10 4.84
N ALA A 146 2.46 5.12 5.09
CA ALA A 146 3.40 4.22 4.43
C ALA A 146 4.06 3.27 5.43
N MET A 147 4.15 1.99 5.07
CA MET A 147 4.78 0.97 5.92
C MET A 147 6.28 0.94 5.69
N SER A 148 7.06 1.42 6.67
CA SER A 148 8.51 1.36 6.68
C SER A 148 9.07 0.33 7.66
N TYR A 149 10.38 0.24 7.75
CA TYR A 149 11.10 -0.67 8.62
C TYR A 149 12.44 -0.09 9.07
N LEU A 150 12.91 -0.46 10.24
CA LEU A 150 14.18 0.01 10.83
C LEU A 150 15.39 -0.13 9.89
N GLY A 151 15.32 -1.02 8.90
CA GLY A 151 16.33 -1.16 7.87
C GLY A 151 16.54 0.09 6.99
N SER A 152 15.65 1.10 7.08
CA SER A 152 15.84 2.44 6.47
C SER A 152 16.95 3.25 7.14
N GLU A 153 17.17 3.03 8.44
CA GLU A 153 18.12 3.78 9.28
C GLU A 153 19.36 2.96 9.65
N LYS A 154 19.19 1.64 9.78
CA LYS A 154 20.24 0.73 10.25
C LYS A 154 20.43 -0.43 9.29
N VAL A 155 21.67 -0.91 9.19
CA VAL A 155 21.93 -2.13 8.42
C VAL A 155 21.32 -3.33 9.14
N VAL A 156 20.43 -4.02 8.45
CA VAL A 156 19.83 -5.28 8.89
C VAL A 156 20.34 -6.39 7.98
N PRO A 157 20.98 -7.45 8.50
CA PRO A 157 21.45 -8.56 7.69
C PRO A 157 20.34 -9.16 6.81
N ASN A 158 20.65 -9.43 5.55
CA ASN A 158 19.72 -9.99 4.56
C ASN A 158 18.51 -9.09 4.22
N TYR A 159 18.60 -7.79 4.52
CA TYR A 159 17.62 -6.80 4.09
C TYR A 159 18.12 -5.94 2.93
N ASN A 160 19.44 -5.74 2.86
CA ASN A 160 20.19 -5.14 1.74
C ASN A 160 19.43 -4.03 1.00
N LEU A 161 19.10 -4.27 -0.28
CA LEU A 161 18.45 -3.29 -1.15
C LEU A 161 17.09 -2.81 -0.63
N MET A 162 16.36 -3.64 0.10
CA MET A 162 15.10 -3.22 0.70
C MET A 162 15.31 -2.12 1.75
N GLY A 163 16.43 -2.11 2.47
CA GLY A 163 16.80 -1.02 3.39
C GLY A 163 16.93 0.33 2.66
N VAL A 164 17.61 0.32 1.52
CA VAL A 164 17.74 1.50 0.65
C VAL A 164 16.36 1.96 0.16
N SER A 165 15.51 1.02 -0.27
CA SER A 165 14.15 1.33 -0.73
C SER A 165 13.28 1.91 0.39
N LYS A 166 13.41 1.42 1.62
CA LYS A 166 12.68 1.97 2.78
C LYS A 166 13.18 3.36 3.17
N ALA A 167 14.48 3.63 3.08
CA ALA A 167 15.02 4.99 3.26
C ALA A 167 14.46 5.98 2.21
N ALA A 168 14.40 5.54 0.94
CA ALA A 168 13.79 6.32 -0.12
C ALA A 168 12.29 6.54 0.11
N LEU A 169 11.54 5.52 0.55
CA LEU A 169 10.12 5.62 0.91
C LEU A 169 9.88 6.68 1.99
N GLU A 170 10.69 6.68 3.04
CA GLU A 170 10.60 7.67 4.12
C GLU A 170 10.97 9.08 3.65
N ALA A 171 11.94 9.21 2.74
CA ALA A 171 12.23 10.49 2.10
C ALA A 171 11.03 10.97 1.27
N CYS A 172 10.44 10.10 0.42
CA CYS A 172 9.22 10.43 -0.33
C CYS A 172 8.08 10.89 0.59
N THR A 173 7.88 10.20 1.72
CA THR A 173 6.84 10.58 2.70
C THR A 173 7.04 12.01 3.21
N ARG A 174 8.28 12.41 3.53
CA ARG A 174 8.59 13.78 3.98
C ARG A 174 8.33 14.83 2.91
N TYR A 175 8.71 14.55 1.65
CA TYR A 175 8.47 15.49 0.55
C TYR A 175 7.00 15.58 0.15
N LEU A 176 6.24 14.49 0.25
CA LEU A 176 4.79 14.50 -0.01
C LEU A 176 4.01 15.23 1.09
N ALA A 177 4.53 15.30 2.30
CA ALA A 177 3.91 16.01 3.42
C ALA A 177 4.16 17.53 3.41
N TYR A 178 5.12 18.01 2.61
CA TYR A 178 5.42 19.46 2.43
C TYR A 178 4.47 20.09 1.44
#